data_03b84837bcc9482d3eb6c9fdbf07d0e6
#
_entry.id   03b84837bcc9482d3eb6c9fdbf07d0e6
#
_cell.length_a   1.000
_cell.length_b   1.000
_cell.length_c   1.000
_cell.angle_alpha   90.00
_cell.angle_beta   90.00
_cell.angle_gamma   90.00
#
_symmetry.space_group_name_H-M   'P 1'
#
loop_
_entity.id
_entity.type
_entity.pdbx_description
1 polymer ?
#
loop_
_entity_poly.entity_id
_entity_poly.type
_entity_poly.pdbx_seq_one_letter_code
_entity_poly.pdbx_strand_id
1 'polypeptide(L)'
;MNTFYTSLTILACTCVQSVFAQDLTLSSGASLTVNSGSFMQLGGNLSNAGTITLNASTTEYSQLKFSGTASGAGTVVQKQYLEAGSHTISSPVSSGFTTTSGDNTKLYAYDANVGNWAAIGSNISTAGLGFAARVDATQIPFLTAAASVSVTGTPNTSMTHTLGYFGSNSLAGGSGTGWNLIGNPYTCSLDWSTVSLTNVTSAFYIWDEATSAYKYYSAGGISSPLIPPMQGFWVQATSLGASISTTMASNGTVTTPQTYFKTLPDNLVVKVSQLSDTTVQDRLWVSNILGAQDGFDGAFDAWKMTNGASMPNVYTYVDAEEIAINAVEIQGSKILPMGFDFGTPGSKFRVHLDQITQGQTYQVYLEDKLSQSFHDLTTQDVTFTHGGWSQEAPRFALHFSLNTVGEDEIPGQHFIVYQDHHLIIMNCPDCAFTEYRLYAMNGQEIFGGQITSEMLSVEAPQKGGLYILELVGPHSSVREKIVIRY
;
A
#
# COMPACT_ATOMS: atom_id res chain seq x y z
N MET A 1 38.92 27.40 -30.41
CA MET A 1 38.44 28.41 -29.43
C MET A 1 37.61 27.66 -28.42
N ASN A 2 38.24 27.22 -27.34
CA ASN A 2 37.62 26.36 -26.35
C ASN A 2 36.92 27.20 -25.28
N THR A 3 35.61 27.26 -25.35
CA THR A 3 34.85 27.93 -24.31
C THR A 3 34.63 26.88 -23.17
N PHE A 4 35.40 27.03 -22.12
CA PHE A 4 35.24 26.20 -20.91
C PHE A 4 34.10 26.80 -20.08
N TYR A 5 32.98 26.12 -19.99
CA TYR A 5 31.98 26.38 -18.96
C TYR A 5 32.42 25.66 -17.68
N THR A 6 32.71 26.38 -16.61
CA THR A 6 33.11 25.82 -15.32
C THR A 6 31.95 25.38 -14.48
N SER A 7 30.74 25.79 -14.78
CA SER A 7 29.51 25.33 -14.12
C SER A 7 28.32 25.47 -15.07
N LEU A 8 27.41 24.49 -15.01
CA LEU A 8 26.09 24.53 -15.63
C LEU A 8 25.05 24.31 -14.56
N THR A 9 24.22 25.32 -14.29
CA THR A 9 23.08 25.20 -13.41
C THR A 9 21.82 25.10 -14.27
N ILE A 10 21.12 23.97 -14.22
CA ILE A 10 19.82 23.84 -14.88
C ILE A 10 18.80 24.45 -13.92
N LEU A 11 18.32 25.65 -14.23
CA LEU A 11 17.30 26.34 -13.49
C LEU A 11 15.95 25.69 -13.87
N ALA A 12 15.20 25.17 -12.86
CA ALA A 12 13.88 24.66 -13.10
C ALA A 12 12.98 25.80 -13.61
N CYS A 13 12.62 25.75 -14.89
CA CYS A 13 11.42 26.41 -15.36
C CYS A 13 10.23 25.56 -14.92
N THR A 14 9.11 26.15 -14.51
CA THR A 14 7.86 25.49 -14.08
C THR A 14 7.20 24.64 -15.16
N CYS A 15 7.85 24.44 -16.30
CA CYS A 15 7.46 23.51 -17.36
C CYS A 15 8.32 22.24 -17.22
N VAL A 16 7.67 21.11 -17.11
CA VAL A 16 8.27 19.76 -17.20
C VAL A 16 9.09 19.69 -18.50
N GLN A 17 10.40 19.84 -18.42
CA GLN A 17 11.28 19.66 -19.58
C GLN A 17 12.16 18.44 -19.35
N SER A 18 11.83 17.35 -20.06
CA SER A 18 12.76 16.25 -20.28
C SER A 18 13.86 16.72 -21.24
N VAL A 19 15.08 16.83 -20.73
CA VAL A 19 16.25 17.04 -21.61
C VAL A 19 16.71 15.67 -22.08
N PHE A 20 16.39 15.31 -23.32
CA PHE A 20 16.92 14.11 -23.97
C PHE A 20 18.25 14.45 -24.61
N ALA A 21 19.37 14.23 -23.92
CA ALA A 21 20.69 14.16 -24.52
C ALA A 21 21.02 12.69 -24.83
N GLN A 22 21.75 12.40 -25.93
CA GLN A 22 22.21 11.03 -26.18
C GLN A 22 23.26 10.63 -25.14
N ASP A 23 24.31 11.43 -24.98
CA ASP A 23 25.38 11.26 -24.00
C ASP A 23 25.59 12.56 -23.22
N LEU A 24 26.04 12.43 -21.96
CA LEU A 24 26.53 13.57 -21.17
C LEU A 24 28.01 13.35 -20.83
N THR A 25 28.83 14.33 -21.16
CA THR A 25 30.24 14.37 -20.72
C THR A 25 30.47 15.57 -19.84
N LEU A 26 30.93 15.35 -18.62
CA LEU A 26 31.30 16.38 -17.66
C LEU A 26 32.81 16.32 -17.41
N SER A 27 33.51 17.39 -17.74
CA SER A 27 34.97 17.49 -17.61
C SER A 27 35.40 17.66 -16.14
N SER A 28 36.65 17.35 -15.84
CA SER A 28 37.23 17.60 -14.52
C SER A 28 37.10 19.07 -14.10
N GLY A 29 36.67 19.28 -12.86
CA GLY A 29 36.39 20.60 -12.28
C GLY A 29 35.06 21.23 -12.70
N ALA A 30 34.33 20.63 -13.64
CA ALA A 30 32.98 21.09 -13.97
C ALA A 30 31.95 20.60 -12.92
N SER A 31 30.90 21.39 -12.76
CA SER A 31 29.77 21.01 -11.90
C SER A 31 28.45 21.14 -12.63
N LEU A 32 27.54 20.18 -12.34
CA LEU A 32 26.17 20.16 -12.81
C LEU A 32 25.24 20.02 -11.60
N THR A 33 24.25 20.90 -11.51
CA THR A 33 23.25 20.84 -10.44
C THR A 33 21.86 20.60 -11.02
N VAL A 34 21.18 19.58 -10.56
CA VAL A 34 19.76 19.33 -10.85
C VAL A 34 18.96 19.74 -9.60
N ASN A 35 18.11 20.74 -9.74
CA ASN A 35 17.36 21.27 -8.62
C ASN A 35 16.23 20.30 -8.22
N SER A 36 15.79 20.41 -6.96
CA SER A 36 14.62 19.69 -6.44
C SER A 36 13.41 19.90 -7.36
N GLY A 37 12.64 18.86 -7.57
CA GLY A 37 11.50 18.87 -8.49
C GLY A 37 11.85 18.72 -9.97
N SER A 38 13.15 18.65 -10.31
CA SER A 38 13.63 18.51 -11.68
C SER A 38 14.18 17.12 -11.97
N PHE A 39 14.14 16.70 -13.23
CA PHE A 39 14.79 15.46 -13.65
C PHE A 39 15.62 15.66 -14.92
N MET A 40 16.65 14.84 -15.05
CA MET A 40 17.46 14.73 -16.25
C MET A 40 17.43 13.28 -16.74
N GLN A 41 17.11 13.10 -18.01
CA GLN A 41 17.16 11.79 -18.66
C GLN A 41 18.13 11.83 -19.85
N LEU A 42 19.05 10.87 -19.88
CA LEU A 42 20.00 10.65 -20.96
C LEU A 42 19.63 9.36 -21.70
N GLY A 43 19.53 9.42 -23.01
CA GLY A 43 19.33 8.24 -23.86
C GLY A 43 20.59 7.40 -24.05
N GLY A 44 21.75 7.90 -23.66
CA GLY A 44 23.06 7.28 -23.83
C GLY A 44 23.86 7.17 -22.54
N ASN A 45 25.17 7.44 -22.62
CA ASN A 45 26.14 7.25 -21.56
C ASN A 45 26.32 8.50 -20.69
N LEU A 46 26.74 8.29 -19.44
CA LEU A 46 27.23 9.32 -18.56
C LEU A 46 28.75 9.19 -18.40
N SER A 47 29.52 10.15 -18.94
CA SER A 47 30.96 10.28 -18.70
C SER A 47 31.19 11.45 -17.76
N ASN A 48 31.41 11.15 -16.46
CA ASN A 48 31.54 12.18 -15.44
C ASN A 48 32.95 12.22 -14.86
N ALA A 49 33.67 13.29 -15.11
CA ALA A 49 34.95 13.60 -14.45
C ALA A 49 34.84 14.80 -13.48
N GLY A 50 33.67 15.38 -13.33
CA GLY A 50 33.35 16.50 -12.44
C GLY A 50 32.43 16.09 -11.28
N THR A 51 31.54 16.99 -10.88
CA THR A 51 30.57 16.75 -9.80
C THR A 51 29.18 17.03 -10.31
N ILE A 52 28.28 16.03 -10.12
CA ILE A 52 26.82 16.19 -10.35
C ILE A 52 26.14 16.23 -9.00
N THR A 53 25.34 17.26 -8.74
CA THR A 53 24.56 17.40 -7.50
C THR A 53 23.08 17.28 -7.80
N LEU A 54 22.42 16.32 -7.16
CA LEU A 54 20.99 16.08 -7.24
C LEU A 54 20.36 16.56 -5.94
N ASN A 55 19.68 17.71 -5.99
CA ASN A 55 19.12 18.35 -4.81
C ASN A 55 17.75 17.76 -4.43
N ALA A 56 17.40 17.89 -3.14
CA ALA A 56 16.08 17.61 -2.62
C ALA A 56 15.58 18.78 -1.76
N SER A 57 14.26 18.89 -1.62
CA SER A 57 13.55 19.75 -0.67
C SER A 57 12.75 18.91 0.29
N THR A 58 11.95 19.54 1.14
CA THR A 58 11.04 18.87 2.07
C THR A 58 9.96 18.04 1.36
N THR A 59 9.62 18.37 0.11
CA THR A 59 8.50 17.77 -0.63
C THR A 59 8.91 17.13 -1.95
N GLU A 60 10.10 17.44 -2.46
CA GLU A 60 10.49 17.04 -3.80
C GLU A 60 11.97 16.61 -3.84
N TYR A 61 12.27 15.68 -4.74
CA TYR A 61 13.64 15.24 -5.05
C TYR A 61 13.97 15.48 -6.51
N SER A 62 15.26 15.52 -6.84
CA SER A 62 15.72 15.53 -8.22
C SER A 62 16.15 14.14 -8.66
N GLN A 63 16.19 13.93 -9.99
CA GLN A 63 16.45 12.63 -10.59
C GLN A 63 17.44 12.73 -11.74
N LEU A 64 18.31 11.71 -11.85
CA LEU A 64 19.17 11.49 -12.99
C LEU A 64 19.00 10.06 -13.48
N LYS A 65 18.49 9.89 -14.70
CA LYS A 65 18.37 8.60 -15.38
C LYS A 65 19.25 8.60 -16.64
N PHE A 66 19.88 7.49 -16.93
CA PHE A 66 20.60 7.26 -18.19
C PHE A 66 20.46 5.80 -18.62
N SER A 67 20.47 5.56 -19.94
CA SER A 67 20.23 4.22 -20.49
C SER A 67 21.54 3.46 -20.80
N GLY A 68 22.64 4.16 -20.84
CA GLY A 68 23.96 3.59 -21.13
C GLY A 68 24.78 3.27 -19.87
N THR A 69 26.10 3.41 -19.99
CA THR A 69 27.05 3.17 -18.91
C THR A 69 27.44 4.47 -18.20
N ALA A 70 27.79 4.32 -16.90
CA ALA A 70 28.45 5.37 -16.15
C ALA A 70 29.96 5.16 -16.18
N SER A 71 30.74 6.23 -16.47
CA SER A 71 32.19 6.21 -16.50
C SER A 71 32.80 7.53 -16.00
N GLY A 72 34.11 7.55 -15.79
CA GLY A 72 34.84 8.69 -15.29
C GLY A 72 35.10 8.67 -13.79
N ALA A 73 36.01 9.52 -13.32
CA ALA A 73 36.46 9.62 -11.92
C ALA A 73 35.66 10.66 -11.11
N GLY A 74 34.66 11.27 -11.70
CA GLY A 74 33.81 12.25 -11.05
C GLY A 74 32.77 11.60 -10.12
N THR A 75 32.06 12.43 -9.38
CA THR A 75 31.12 12.00 -8.37
C THR A 75 29.71 12.49 -8.66
N VAL A 76 28.71 11.69 -8.23
CA VAL A 76 27.33 12.13 -8.12
C VAL A 76 26.98 12.24 -6.63
N VAL A 77 26.46 13.40 -6.25
CA VAL A 77 25.96 13.69 -4.90
C VAL A 77 24.44 13.65 -4.95
N GLN A 78 23.83 12.60 -4.40
CA GLN A 78 22.38 12.50 -4.27
C GLN A 78 21.98 12.97 -2.88
N LYS A 79 20.99 13.87 -2.83
CA LYS A 79 20.42 14.37 -1.56
C LYS A 79 19.00 13.88 -1.38
N GLN A 80 18.61 13.68 -0.13
CA GLN A 80 17.24 13.38 0.29
C GLN A 80 16.93 14.15 1.58
N TYR A 81 15.71 14.65 1.69
CA TYR A 81 15.22 15.25 2.93
C TYR A 81 14.59 14.13 3.80
N LEU A 82 14.97 14.10 5.09
CA LEU A 82 14.39 13.21 6.08
C LEU A 82 13.91 14.03 7.28
N GLU A 83 12.70 13.79 7.74
CA GLU A 83 12.18 14.33 8.99
C GLU A 83 12.81 13.62 10.18
N ALA A 84 12.58 14.16 11.40
CA ALA A 84 12.98 13.45 12.61
C ALA A 84 12.13 12.17 12.74
N GLY A 85 12.75 11.04 13.11
CA GLY A 85 12.07 9.76 13.26
C GLY A 85 12.80 8.59 12.62
N SER A 86 12.07 7.53 12.34
CA SER A 86 12.57 6.27 11.75
C SER A 86 12.30 6.23 10.25
N HIS A 87 13.34 5.94 9.47
CA HIS A 87 13.26 5.87 8.02
C HIS A 87 13.91 4.60 7.50
N THR A 88 13.42 4.13 6.36
CA THR A 88 14.14 3.13 5.57
C THR A 88 14.80 3.81 4.38
N ILE A 89 16.10 3.63 4.24
CA ILE A 89 16.93 4.32 3.25
C ILE A 89 17.81 3.34 2.46
N SER A 90 18.35 3.81 1.34
CA SER A 90 19.28 3.04 0.49
C SER A 90 20.26 3.96 -0.22
N SER A 91 21.35 3.40 -0.76
CA SER A 91 22.31 4.18 -1.55
C SER A 91 22.13 3.96 -3.04
N PRO A 92 21.91 5.03 -3.83
CA PRO A 92 21.88 4.96 -5.29
C PRO A 92 23.26 5.00 -5.95
N VAL A 93 24.32 5.09 -5.15
CA VAL A 93 25.72 5.19 -5.62
C VAL A 93 26.60 4.15 -4.95
N SER A 94 27.73 3.84 -5.58
CA SER A 94 28.62 2.73 -5.19
C SER A 94 29.34 2.90 -3.86
N SER A 95 29.45 4.10 -3.31
CA SER A 95 30.19 4.34 -2.07
C SER A 95 29.35 4.31 -0.80
N GLY A 96 28.02 4.22 -0.94
CA GLY A 96 27.11 4.12 0.20
C GLY A 96 27.11 5.33 1.14
N PHE A 97 26.53 5.15 2.31
CA PHE A 97 26.55 6.13 3.39
C PHE A 97 27.81 5.97 4.22
N THR A 98 28.48 7.08 4.50
CA THR A 98 29.57 7.11 5.49
C THR A 98 28.99 7.62 6.81
N THR A 99 29.07 6.77 7.84
CA THR A 99 28.78 7.21 9.21
C THR A 99 30.02 7.83 9.84
N THR A 100 29.85 8.92 10.56
CA THR A 100 30.94 9.46 11.39
C THR A 100 31.19 8.58 12.59
N SER A 101 32.44 8.55 13.07
CA SER A 101 32.83 7.76 14.25
C SER A 101 31.95 8.08 15.45
N GLY A 102 31.27 7.09 15.99
CA GLY A 102 30.33 7.20 17.12
C GLY A 102 28.86 7.05 16.76
N ASP A 103 28.47 7.12 15.46
CA ASP A 103 27.07 7.03 15.03
C ASP A 103 26.67 5.65 14.47
N ASN A 104 27.60 4.69 14.50
CA ASN A 104 27.43 3.33 13.95
C ASN A 104 26.26 2.53 14.55
N THR A 105 25.70 2.97 15.67
CA THR A 105 24.60 2.30 16.37
C THR A 105 23.21 2.71 15.88
N LYS A 106 23.13 3.59 14.86
CA LYS A 106 21.87 4.20 14.42
C LYS A 106 21.45 3.81 13.01
N LEU A 107 22.27 3.03 12.32
CA LEU A 107 21.95 2.37 11.06
C LEU A 107 21.87 0.86 11.28
N TYR A 108 20.81 0.27 10.79
CA TYR A 108 20.56 -1.17 10.95
C TYR A 108 20.20 -1.80 9.62
N ALA A 109 20.87 -2.90 9.25
CA ALA A 109 20.42 -3.81 8.20
C ALA A 109 19.55 -4.90 8.82
N TYR A 110 18.58 -5.35 8.06
CA TYR A 110 17.78 -6.51 8.40
C TYR A 110 18.40 -7.76 7.76
N ASP A 111 18.79 -8.73 8.57
CA ASP A 111 19.22 -10.03 8.07
C ASP A 111 18.01 -10.96 7.93
N ALA A 112 17.56 -11.10 6.70
CA ALA A 112 16.40 -11.92 6.36
C ALA A 112 16.62 -13.43 6.57
N ASN A 113 17.85 -13.89 6.72
CA ASN A 113 18.13 -15.31 6.97
C ASN A 113 17.96 -15.71 8.43
N VAL A 114 18.03 -14.75 9.34
CA VAL A 114 17.86 -14.99 10.78
C VAL A 114 16.71 -14.17 11.39
N GLY A 115 16.09 -13.28 10.60
CA GLY A 115 14.98 -12.46 11.04
C GLY A 115 15.34 -11.41 12.09
N ASN A 116 16.54 -10.85 12.03
CA ASN A 116 17.02 -9.95 13.05
C ASN A 116 17.72 -8.71 12.46
N TRP A 117 17.75 -7.65 13.26
CA TRP A 117 18.47 -6.43 12.93
C TRP A 117 19.93 -6.53 13.35
N ALA A 118 20.83 -6.11 12.46
CA ALA A 118 22.25 -5.99 12.75
C ALA A 118 22.67 -4.52 12.62
N ALA A 119 23.41 -4.01 13.60
CA ALA A 119 24.01 -2.70 13.48
C ALA A 119 25.02 -2.70 12.34
N ILE A 120 24.98 -1.68 11.49
CA ILE A 120 25.87 -1.56 10.35
C ILE A 120 27.02 -0.62 10.72
N GLY A 121 28.24 -1.14 10.56
CA GLY A 121 29.42 -0.29 10.53
C GLY A 121 29.43 0.58 9.28
N SER A 122 30.31 1.58 9.24
CA SER A 122 30.48 2.50 8.12
C SER A 122 30.70 1.77 6.79
N ASN A 123 30.03 2.24 5.75
CA ASN A 123 30.21 1.85 4.35
C ASN A 123 29.29 0.75 3.82
N ILE A 124 28.09 1.15 3.41
CA ILE A 124 27.13 0.27 2.76
C ILE A 124 27.14 0.59 1.27
N SER A 125 27.92 -0.19 0.53
CA SER A 125 28.14 0.01 -0.90
C SER A 125 27.35 -0.97 -1.79
N THR A 126 26.58 -1.89 -1.21
CA THR A 126 25.83 -2.89 -1.98
C THR A 126 24.59 -2.25 -2.60
N ALA A 127 24.53 -2.23 -3.94
CA ALA A 127 23.38 -1.76 -4.67
C ALA A 127 22.13 -2.57 -4.28
N GLY A 128 21.04 -1.87 -3.95
CA GLY A 128 19.78 -2.49 -3.59
C GLY A 128 19.66 -2.95 -2.12
N LEU A 129 20.67 -2.74 -1.30
CA LEU A 129 20.54 -2.96 0.15
C LEU A 129 19.75 -1.81 0.78
N GLY A 130 18.70 -2.18 1.52
CA GLY A 130 17.95 -1.26 2.37
C GLY A 130 18.42 -1.34 3.82
N PHE A 131 18.28 -0.25 4.55
CA PHE A 131 18.58 -0.20 5.98
C PHE A 131 17.70 0.81 6.69
N ALA A 132 17.45 0.55 7.97
CA ALA A 132 16.77 1.48 8.84
C ALA A 132 17.74 2.54 9.36
N ALA A 133 17.30 3.79 9.34
CA ALA A 133 18.00 4.93 9.92
C ALA A 133 17.06 5.67 10.87
N ARG A 134 17.57 6.08 12.04
CA ARG A 134 16.86 6.97 12.93
C ARG A 134 17.43 8.37 12.86
N VAL A 135 16.60 9.34 12.51
CA VAL A 135 16.92 10.77 12.55
C VAL A 135 16.52 11.32 13.90
N ASP A 136 17.51 11.76 14.68
CA ASP A 136 17.27 12.38 15.99
C ASP A 136 17.68 13.85 15.94
N ALA A 137 16.76 14.73 16.33
CA ALA A 137 16.96 16.18 16.33
C ALA A 137 18.14 16.64 17.23
N THR A 138 18.58 15.79 18.15
CA THR A 138 19.53 16.19 19.20
C THR A 138 20.88 15.50 19.15
N GLN A 139 21.02 14.39 18.41
CA GLN A 139 22.17 13.49 18.62
C GLN A 139 22.91 13.00 17.36
N ILE A 140 22.55 13.43 16.15
CA ILE A 140 23.19 12.91 14.94
C ILE A 140 23.78 14.01 14.09
N PRO A 141 25.09 14.25 14.09
CA PRO A 141 25.73 15.23 13.22
C PRO A 141 25.55 14.95 11.73
N PHE A 142 25.29 13.70 11.38
CA PHE A 142 25.14 13.23 10.00
C PHE A 142 23.68 13.32 9.51
N LEU A 143 22.71 13.23 10.43
CA LEU A 143 21.28 13.34 10.16
C LEU A 143 20.69 14.39 11.10
N THR A 144 21.06 15.66 10.94
CA THR A 144 20.47 16.73 11.75
C THR A 144 19.00 16.94 11.39
N ALA A 145 18.18 17.26 12.36
CA ALA A 145 16.75 17.50 12.20
C ALA A 145 16.47 18.35 10.98
N ALA A 146 15.55 17.91 10.14
CA ALA A 146 15.21 18.56 8.88
C ALA A 146 16.42 18.71 7.91
N ALA A 147 17.36 17.78 7.96
CA ALA A 147 18.55 17.83 7.13
C ALA A 147 18.41 17.03 5.84
N SER A 148 19.04 17.50 4.80
CA SER A 148 19.28 16.69 3.62
C SER A 148 20.40 15.70 3.90
N VAL A 149 20.08 14.41 3.86
CA VAL A 149 21.08 13.34 3.80
C VAL A 149 21.68 13.32 2.40
N SER A 150 22.97 13.11 2.30
CA SER A 150 23.64 13.00 0.99
C SER A 150 24.52 11.75 0.93
N VAL A 151 24.56 11.14 -0.24
CA VAL A 151 25.52 10.11 -0.61
C VAL A 151 26.29 10.55 -1.82
N THR A 152 27.56 10.17 -1.89
CA THR A 152 28.48 10.62 -2.97
C THR A 152 29.18 9.41 -3.54
N GLY A 153 29.14 9.23 -4.86
CA GLY A 153 29.82 8.13 -5.53
C GLY A 153 29.49 8.03 -7.01
N THR A 154 29.80 6.87 -7.59
CA THR A 154 29.39 6.54 -8.96
C THR A 154 27.97 5.96 -8.94
N PRO A 155 27.05 6.42 -9.81
CA PRO A 155 25.69 5.86 -9.87
C PRO A 155 25.69 4.37 -10.17
N ASN A 156 24.82 3.63 -9.48
CA ASN A 156 24.56 2.25 -9.82
C ASN A 156 23.75 2.14 -11.11
N THR A 157 24.08 1.19 -11.96
CA THR A 157 23.41 0.97 -13.26
C THR A 157 22.60 -0.32 -13.31
N SER A 158 22.84 -1.21 -12.37
CA SER A 158 22.11 -2.49 -12.25
C SER A 158 22.07 -2.95 -10.82
N MET A 159 21.11 -3.80 -10.54
CA MET A 159 20.98 -4.51 -9.27
C MET A 159 20.59 -5.95 -9.55
N THR A 160 21.26 -6.89 -8.88
CA THR A 160 20.81 -8.25 -8.68
C THR A 160 20.98 -8.58 -7.21
N HIS A 161 19.88 -8.85 -6.51
CA HIS A 161 19.89 -9.10 -5.08
C HIS A 161 19.22 -10.44 -4.78
N THR A 162 19.95 -11.34 -4.12
CA THR A 162 19.40 -12.60 -3.59
C THR A 162 18.76 -12.30 -2.26
N LEU A 163 17.52 -12.71 -2.09
CA LEU A 163 16.73 -12.48 -0.89
C LEU A 163 16.88 -13.65 0.07
N GLY A 164 16.94 -13.33 1.35
CA GLY A 164 16.87 -14.32 2.41
C GLY A 164 15.45 -14.87 2.56
N TYR A 165 15.34 -16.14 2.93
CA TYR A 165 14.09 -16.78 3.28
C TYR A 165 14.25 -17.59 4.55
N PHE A 166 13.63 -17.14 5.62
CA PHE A 166 13.61 -17.83 6.90
C PHE A 166 12.18 -18.18 7.26
N GLY A 167 11.93 -19.47 7.47
CA GLY A 167 10.59 -20.03 7.58
C GLY A 167 9.81 -19.71 8.86
N SER A 168 10.37 -18.92 9.79
CA SER A 168 9.72 -18.52 11.04
C SER A 168 9.83 -17.03 11.34
N ASN A 169 10.17 -16.21 10.34
CA ASN A 169 10.26 -14.76 10.52
C ASN A 169 8.88 -14.14 10.65
N SER A 170 8.49 -13.78 11.86
CA SER A 170 7.59 -12.68 12.06
C SER A 170 8.44 -11.44 12.32
N LEU A 171 8.44 -10.44 11.44
CA LEU A 171 8.66 -9.07 11.89
C LEU A 171 7.72 -8.84 13.06
N ALA A 172 8.20 -8.21 14.15
CA ALA A 172 7.34 -7.93 15.30
C ALA A 172 6.03 -7.31 14.80
N GLY A 173 4.97 -8.10 14.73
CA GLY A 173 3.66 -7.71 14.28
C GLY A 173 3.30 -7.91 12.80
N GLY A 174 4.15 -8.49 11.95
CA GLY A 174 3.78 -8.84 10.57
C GLY A 174 3.46 -10.32 10.42
N SER A 175 2.42 -10.68 9.70
CA SER A 175 2.18 -12.06 9.32
C SER A 175 3.14 -12.50 8.21
N GLY A 176 3.55 -13.75 8.26
CA GLY A 176 4.32 -14.39 7.22
C GLY A 176 5.84 -14.37 7.42
N THR A 177 6.49 -15.09 6.53
CA THR A 177 7.92 -15.38 6.50
C THR A 177 8.56 -14.68 5.30
N GLY A 178 9.88 -14.62 5.23
CA GLY A 178 10.58 -14.18 4.01
C GLY A 178 10.70 -12.67 3.82
N TRP A 179 10.54 -11.86 4.85
CA TRP A 179 10.70 -10.41 4.77
C TRP A 179 12.15 -9.99 4.52
N ASN A 180 12.34 -9.07 3.59
CA ASN A 180 13.63 -8.49 3.23
C ASN A 180 13.52 -6.98 3.13
N LEU A 181 14.48 -6.26 3.72
CA LEU A 181 14.63 -4.82 3.55
C LEU A 181 15.62 -4.55 2.43
N ILE A 182 15.13 -4.03 1.34
CA ILE A 182 15.91 -3.66 0.16
C ILE A 182 15.76 -2.17 -0.13
N GLY A 183 16.37 -1.67 -1.19
CA GLY A 183 16.27 -0.25 -1.50
C GLY A 183 16.44 0.07 -2.97
N ASN A 184 15.96 1.26 -3.33
CA ASN A 184 16.13 1.78 -4.68
C ASN A 184 17.64 2.00 -4.96
N PRO A 185 18.22 1.27 -5.92
CA PRO A 185 19.65 1.36 -6.23
C PRO A 185 20.01 2.55 -7.14
N TYR A 186 19.03 3.34 -7.61
CA TYR A 186 19.22 4.31 -8.69
C TYR A 186 19.11 5.76 -8.23
N THR A 187 19.73 6.66 -8.99
CA THR A 187 19.62 8.12 -8.86
C THR A 187 18.31 8.68 -9.42
N CYS A 188 17.40 7.82 -9.82
CA CYS A 188 16.04 8.14 -10.23
C CYS A 188 15.03 7.23 -9.52
N SER A 189 13.74 7.50 -9.61
CA SER A 189 12.72 6.60 -9.09
C SER A 189 12.86 5.23 -9.73
N LEU A 190 12.72 4.19 -8.92
CA LEU A 190 12.61 2.80 -9.38
C LEU A 190 11.14 2.52 -9.70
N ASP A 191 10.88 2.14 -10.93
CA ASP A 191 9.56 1.64 -11.34
C ASP A 191 9.48 0.14 -11.00
N TRP A 192 8.79 -0.18 -9.91
CA TRP A 192 8.66 -1.55 -9.42
C TRP A 192 8.00 -2.50 -10.42
N SER A 193 7.12 -1.98 -11.29
CA SER A 193 6.46 -2.78 -12.33
C SER A 193 7.44 -3.34 -13.38
N THR A 194 8.65 -2.79 -13.47
CA THR A 194 9.70 -3.21 -14.41
C THR A 194 10.75 -4.13 -13.77
N VAL A 195 10.65 -4.39 -12.48
CA VAL A 195 11.59 -5.23 -11.74
C VAL A 195 11.28 -6.70 -11.99
N SER A 196 12.31 -7.48 -12.31
CA SER A 196 12.17 -8.95 -12.44
C SER A 196 12.17 -9.58 -11.06
N LEU A 197 11.09 -10.28 -10.73
CA LEU A 197 10.85 -10.97 -9.47
C LEU A 197 10.92 -12.48 -9.66
N THR A 198 11.66 -13.17 -8.79
CA THR A 198 11.70 -14.63 -8.74
C THR A 198 11.41 -15.06 -7.30
N ASN A 199 10.33 -15.80 -7.08
CA ASN A 199 9.88 -16.22 -5.75
C ASN A 199 9.68 -15.05 -4.78
N VAL A 200 9.12 -13.94 -5.26
CA VAL A 200 8.86 -12.72 -4.49
C VAL A 200 7.43 -12.26 -4.78
N THR A 201 6.69 -11.83 -3.78
CA THR A 201 5.38 -11.21 -3.98
C THR A 201 5.53 -9.90 -4.75
N SER A 202 4.51 -9.48 -5.49
CA SER A 202 4.56 -8.22 -6.24
C SER A 202 4.46 -6.99 -5.36
N ALA A 203 4.06 -7.14 -4.10
CA ALA A 203 3.88 -6.05 -3.16
C ALA A 203 5.22 -5.52 -2.62
N PHE A 204 5.26 -4.21 -2.36
CA PHE A 204 6.29 -3.60 -1.53
C PHE A 204 5.68 -2.69 -0.46
N TYR A 205 6.46 -2.40 0.59
CA TYR A 205 5.99 -1.69 1.77
C TYR A 205 7.00 -0.65 2.19
N ILE A 206 6.53 0.56 2.51
CA ILE A 206 7.37 1.65 2.99
C ILE A 206 6.82 2.18 4.30
N TRP A 207 7.70 2.33 5.28
CA TRP A 207 7.36 3.02 6.53
C TRP A 207 7.22 4.52 6.28
N ASP A 208 6.09 5.08 6.69
CA ASP A 208 5.82 6.52 6.66
C ASP A 208 5.84 7.06 8.10
N GLU A 209 6.90 7.76 8.44
CA GLU A 209 7.08 8.32 9.78
C GLU A 209 6.03 9.36 10.14
N ALA A 210 5.62 10.19 9.17
CA ALA A 210 4.61 11.23 9.39
C ALA A 210 3.25 10.68 9.86
N THR A 211 2.91 9.46 9.41
CA THR A 211 1.67 8.79 9.80
C THR A 211 1.90 7.61 10.75
N SER A 212 3.17 7.30 11.07
CA SER A 212 3.58 6.13 11.86
C SER A 212 2.94 4.83 11.41
N ALA A 213 2.80 4.66 10.11
CA ALA A 213 2.13 3.53 9.46
C ALA A 213 2.87 3.09 8.21
N TYR A 214 2.64 1.84 7.78
CA TYR A 214 3.14 1.37 6.50
C TYR A 214 2.26 1.84 5.35
N LYS A 215 2.89 2.26 4.26
CA LYS A 215 2.29 2.44 2.93
C LYS A 215 2.57 1.20 2.10
N TYR A 216 1.56 0.76 1.38
CA TYR A 216 1.58 -0.49 0.63
C TYR A 216 1.43 -0.22 -0.86
N TYR A 217 2.05 -1.08 -1.67
CA TYR A 217 1.82 -1.18 -3.10
C TYR A 217 1.64 -2.66 -3.46
N SER A 218 0.72 -2.94 -4.35
CA SER A 218 0.64 -4.21 -5.06
C SER A 218 0.38 -3.96 -6.55
N ALA A 219 0.62 -4.94 -7.41
CA ALA A 219 0.35 -4.80 -8.85
C ALA A 219 -1.14 -4.66 -9.16
N GLY A 220 -2.01 -4.99 -8.21
CA GLY A 220 -3.45 -4.69 -8.24
C GLY A 220 -3.81 -3.22 -8.10
N GLY A 221 -2.83 -2.35 -7.88
CA GLY A 221 -2.87 -0.93 -8.23
C GLY A 221 -3.52 0.04 -7.27
N ILE A 222 -2.97 0.24 -6.07
CA ILE A 222 -3.50 1.30 -5.19
C ILE A 222 -2.58 2.52 -5.07
N SER A 223 -1.31 2.35 -5.37
CA SER A 223 -0.33 3.43 -5.31
C SER A 223 0.58 3.43 -6.53
N SER A 224 1.36 4.49 -6.68
CA SER A 224 2.36 4.56 -7.74
C SER A 224 3.39 3.43 -7.58
N PRO A 225 3.77 2.71 -8.65
CA PRO A 225 4.86 1.74 -8.61
C PRO A 225 6.23 2.38 -8.43
N LEU A 226 6.29 3.72 -8.35
CA LEU A 226 7.54 4.47 -8.33
C LEU A 226 8.06 4.62 -6.90
N ILE A 227 9.24 4.07 -6.65
CA ILE A 227 9.96 4.16 -5.39
C ILE A 227 11.00 5.29 -5.51
N PRO A 228 10.98 6.32 -4.67
CA PRO A 228 11.92 7.44 -4.73
C PRO A 228 13.38 7.02 -4.68
N PRO A 229 14.33 7.83 -5.20
CA PRO A 229 15.74 7.64 -4.95
C PRO A 229 16.04 7.60 -3.46
N MET A 230 17.03 6.81 -3.05
CA MET A 230 17.46 6.63 -1.65
C MET A 230 16.39 6.03 -0.71
N GLN A 231 15.25 5.56 -1.21
CA GLN A 231 14.20 4.93 -0.41
C GLN A 231 14.51 3.46 -0.18
N GLY A 232 14.53 3.03 1.09
CA GLY A 232 14.45 1.63 1.49
C GLY A 232 13.00 1.16 1.59
N PHE A 233 12.72 -0.10 1.27
CA PHE A 233 11.39 -0.68 1.29
C PHE A 233 11.43 -2.18 1.55
N TRP A 234 10.34 -2.71 2.06
CA TRP A 234 10.20 -4.13 2.35
C TRP A 234 9.60 -4.88 1.18
N VAL A 235 10.07 -6.10 0.96
CA VAL A 235 9.51 -7.09 0.05
C VAL A 235 9.47 -8.45 0.73
N GLN A 236 8.65 -9.36 0.21
CA GLN A 236 8.52 -10.69 0.79
C GLN A 236 8.95 -11.77 -0.23
N ALA A 237 9.94 -12.56 0.15
CA ALA A 237 10.28 -13.80 -0.51
C ALA A 237 9.25 -14.89 -0.18
N THR A 238 8.81 -15.66 -1.18
CA THR A 238 7.81 -16.73 -1.01
C THR A 238 8.45 -18.11 -0.81
N SER A 239 9.73 -18.24 -1.16
CA SER A 239 10.50 -19.49 -0.99
C SER A 239 12.01 -19.25 -1.07
N LEU A 240 12.79 -20.29 -0.79
CA LEU A 240 14.24 -20.29 -1.01
C LEU A 240 14.58 -20.01 -2.49
N GLY A 241 15.70 -19.34 -2.71
CA GLY A 241 16.16 -18.94 -4.05
C GLY A 241 15.43 -17.70 -4.61
N ALA A 242 14.76 -16.95 -3.74
CA ALA A 242 14.16 -15.69 -4.10
C ALA A 242 15.21 -14.66 -4.54
N SER A 243 14.89 -13.91 -5.58
CA SER A 243 15.78 -12.86 -6.08
C SER A 243 15.01 -11.78 -6.82
N ILE A 244 15.63 -10.61 -6.87
CA ILE A 244 15.18 -9.46 -7.67
C ILE A 244 16.29 -8.98 -8.56
N SER A 245 15.96 -8.54 -9.77
CA SER A 245 16.94 -7.92 -10.66
C SER A 245 16.31 -6.79 -11.47
N THR A 246 17.11 -5.75 -11.71
CA THR A 246 16.71 -4.61 -12.53
C THR A 246 17.95 -3.90 -13.09
N THR A 247 17.77 -3.14 -14.17
CA THR A 247 18.78 -2.24 -14.71
C THR A 247 18.22 -0.83 -14.81
N MET A 248 19.09 0.18 -14.74
CA MET A 248 18.65 1.57 -14.94
C MET A 248 18.05 1.77 -16.34
N ALA A 249 18.55 1.05 -17.32
CA ALA A 249 18.05 1.10 -18.70
C ALA A 249 16.63 0.52 -18.83
N SER A 250 16.33 -0.60 -18.14
CA SER A 250 15.01 -1.25 -18.17
C SER A 250 13.99 -0.57 -17.24
N ASN A 251 14.47 0.24 -16.31
CA ASN A 251 13.61 1.02 -15.42
C ASN A 251 12.67 1.93 -16.22
N GLY A 252 11.39 1.98 -15.87
CA GLY A 252 10.36 2.73 -16.60
C GLY A 252 10.70 4.21 -16.83
N THR A 253 9.99 4.85 -17.71
CA THR A 253 10.22 6.28 -18.01
C THR A 253 9.77 7.14 -16.84
N VAL A 254 10.71 7.76 -16.15
CA VAL A 254 10.40 8.68 -15.06
C VAL A 254 10.30 10.08 -15.65
N THR A 255 9.09 10.58 -15.81
CA THR A 255 8.84 11.87 -16.49
C THR A 255 8.47 13.01 -15.55
N THR A 256 8.13 12.73 -14.31
CA THR A 256 7.75 13.75 -13.32
C THR A 256 8.35 13.46 -11.97
N PRO A 257 8.89 14.49 -11.27
CA PRO A 257 9.18 14.38 -9.86
C PRO A 257 7.87 14.04 -9.15
N GLN A 258 7.83 12.86 -8.51
CA GLN A 258 6.69 12.46 -7.71
C GLN A 258 6.88 13.06 -6.33
N THR A 259 5.85 13.66 -5.77
CA THR A 259 5.77 13.82 -4.32
C THR A 259 5.79 12.40 -3.72
N TYR A 260 6.48 12.26 -2.59
CA TYR A 260 6.55 10.99 -1.89
C TYR A 260 5.14 10.36 -1.78
N PHE A 261 4.92 9.25 -2.46
CA PHE A 261 3.67 8.48 -2.53
C PHE A 261 2.37 9.25 -2.75
N LYS A 262 1.92 9.30 -3.98
CA LYS A 262 0.58 9.77 -4.33
C LYS A 262 -0.35 8.57 -4.48
N THR A 263 -1.44 8.57 -3.70
CA THR A 263 -2.52 7.58 -3.79
C THR A 263 -3.17 7.64 -5.18
N LEU A 264 -3.36 6.49 -5.84
CA LEU A 264 -4.11 6.40 -7.09
C LEU A 264 -5.62 6.29 -6.83
N PRO A 265 -6.49 6.72 -7.77
CA PRO A 265 -7.89 7.01 -7.50
C PRO A 265 -8.88 5.84 -7.60
N ASP A 266 -8.49 4.59 -7.74
CA ASP A 266 -9.39 3.53 -8.22
C ASP A 266 -9.81 2.44 -7.23
N ASN A 267 -9.80 2.72 -5.92
CA ASN A 267 -10.09 1.71 -4.93
C ASN A 267 -11.01 2.18 -3.82
N LEU A 268 -11.70 1.23 -3.21
CA LEU A 268 -12.42 1.49 -1.98
C LEU A 268 -11.41 1.54 -0.83
N VAL A 269 -11.39 2.64 -0.11
CA VAL A 269 -10.54 2.83 1.05
C VAL A 269 -11.40 3.00 2.30
N VAL A 270 -11.32 2.03 3.19
CA VAL A 270 -11.94 2.12 4.52
C VAL A 270 -10.90 2.68 5.48
N LYS A 271 -11.19 3.85 6.02
CA LYS A 271 -10.33 4.53 6.99
C LYS A 271 -10.88 4.40 8.40
N VAL A 272 -10.02 4.06 9.33
CA VAL A 272 -10.34 4.06 10.76
C VAL A 272 -9.47 5.11 11.45
N SER A 273 -10.10 6.06 12.14
CA SER A 273 -9.40 7.15 12.86
C SER A 273 -9.92 7.30 14.29
N GLN A 274 -9.03 7.63 15.21
CA GLN A 274 -9.40 7.89 16.59
C GLN A 274 -10.19 9.20 16.70
N LEU A 275 -11.28 9.24 17.51
CA LEU A 275 -12.11 10.43 17.63
C LEU A 275 -11.43 11.59 18.37
N SER A 276 -10.54 11.27 19.31
CA SER A 276 -9.80 12.28 20.11
C SER A 276 -8.62 12.88 19.35
N ASP A 277 -8.06 12.15 18.37
CA ASP A 277 -6.94 12.58 17.54
C ASP A 277 -7.02 11.89 16.16
N THR A 278 -7.48 12.63 15.16
CA THR A 278 -7.66 12.10 13.80
C THR A 278 -6.35 11.82 13.06
N THR A 279 -5.21 12.20 13.61
CA THR A 279 -3.89 11.80 13.07
C THR A 279 -3.56 10.35 13.42
N VAL A 280 -4.17 9.81 14.48
CA VAL A 280 -4.10 8.40 14.87
C VAL A 280 -5.10 7.61 14.01
N GLN A 281 -4.65 7.07 12.89
CA GLN A 281 -5.49 6.47 11.85
C GLN A 281 -4.78 5.36 11.10
N ASP A 282 -5.58 4.51 10.44
CA ASP A 282 -5.10 3.50 9.50
C ASP A 282 -6.10 3.28 8.37
N ARG A 283 -5.68 2.61 7.30
CA ARG A 283 -6.47 2.36 6.09
C ARG A 283 -6.41 0.92 5.66
N LEU A 284 -7.54 0.43 5.20
CA LEU A 284 -7.72 -0.82 4.50
C LEU A 284 -8.13 -0.53 3.06
N TRP A 285 -7.49 -1.19 2.12
CA TRP A 285 -7.80 -1.08 0.70
C TRP A 285 -8.49 -2.35 0.20
N VAL A 286 -9.59 -2.16 -0.52
CA VAL A 286 -10.30 -3.24 -1.21
C VAL A 286 -10.37 -2.88 -2.69
N SER A 287 -9.84 -3.77 -3.54
CA SER A 287 -9.79 -3.57 -4.99
C SER A 287 -10.69 -4.56 -5.69
N ASN A 288 -11.62 -4.09 -6.51
CA ASN A 288 -12.39 -4.98 -7.37
C ASN A 288 -11.62 -5.26 -8.65
N ILE A 289 -11.08 -6.47 -8.80
CA ILE A 289 -10.27 -6.89 -9.94
C ILE A 289 -10.88 -8.13 -10.55
N LEU A 290 -11.19 -8.06 -11.85
CA LEU A 290 -11.71 -9.21 -12.60
C LEU A 290 -10.70 -10.36 -12.59
N GLY A 291 -11.12 -11.53 -12.12
CA GLY A 291 -10.28 -12.73 -12.02
C GLY A 291 -9.42 -12.80 -10.76
N ALA A 292 -9.51 -11.83 -9.83
CA ALA A 292 -8.89 -11.95 -8.52
C ALA A 292 -9.51 -13.10 -7.72
N GLN A 293 -8.67 -13.78 -6.94
CA GLN A 293 -9.08 -14.94 -6.16
C GLN A 293 -9.55 -14.52 -4.76
N ASP A 294 -10.36 -15.37 -4.11
CA ASP A 294 -10.76 -15.17 -2.71
C ASP A 294 -9.66 -15.53 -1.70
N GLY A 295 -8.70 -16.38 -2.09
CA GLY A 295 -7.47 -16.68 -1.36
C GLY A 295 -6.39 -15.66 -1.63
N PHE A 296 -5.30 -15.68 -0.85
CA PHE A 296 -4.17 -14.75 -1.04
C PHE A 296 -3.58 -14.85 -2.44
N ASP A 297 -3.63 -13.76 -3.18
CA ASP A 297 -3.02 -13.61 -4.50
C ASP A 297 -1.83 -12.64 -4.42
N GLY A 298 -0.62 -13.21 -4.38
CA GLY A 298 0.62 -12.42 -4.27
C GLY A 298 0.87 -11.48 -5.45
N ALA A 299 0.06 -11.54 -6.52
CA ALA A 299 0.11 -10.56 -7.61
C ALA A 299 -0.67 -9.27 -7.28
N PHE A 300 -1.69 -9.36 -6.43
CA PHE A 300 -2.63 -8.26 -6.20
C PHE A 300 -2.76 -7.86 -4.72
N ASP A 301 -2.62 -8.84 -3.80
CA ASP A 301 -2.79 -8.63 -2.37
C ASP A 301 -1.52 -8.13 -1.69
N ALA A 302 -1.70 -7.50 -0.53
CA ALA A 302 -0.60 -7.15 0.34
C ALA A 302 -0.92 -7.48 1.80
N TRP A 303 0.00 -8.18 2.46
CA TRP A 303 -0.08 -8.49 3.88
C TRP A 303 -0.20 -7.23 4.74
N LYS A 304 -0.88 -7.34 5.87
CA LYS A 304 -0.85 -6.28 6.87
C LYS A 304 0.47 -6.30 7.63
N MET A 305 1.24 -5.23 7.52
CA MET A 305 2.33 -4.95 8.45
C MET A 305 1.78 -4.16 9.64
N THR A 306 2.00 -4.65 10.84
CA THR A 306 1.50 -4.02 12.07
C THR A 306 2.14 -2.64 12.27
N ASN A 307 1.30 -1.65 12.45
CA ASN A 307 1.73 -0.30 12.81
C ASN A 307 2.26 -0.27 14.26
N GLY A 308 2.93 0.81 14.63
CA GLY A 308 3.39 1.00 16.02
C GLY A 308 2.24 0.93 17.03
N ALA A 309 2.53 0.58 18.29
CA ALA A 309 1.53 0.32 19.34
C ALA A 309 0.58 1.51 19.63
N SER A 310 0.94 2.72 19.22
CA SER A 310 0.12 3.95 19.35
C SER A 310 -0.80 4.19 18.15
N MET A 311 -0.75 3.34 17.14
CA MET A 311 -1.52 3.46 15.90
C MET A 311 -2.49 2.31 15.76
N PRO A 312 -3.70 2.52 15.20
CA PRO A 312 -4.62 1.44 14.91
C PRO A 312 -4.09 0.55 13.77
N ASN A 313 -4.59 -0.68 13.75
CA ASN A 313 -4.41 -1.60 12.64
C ASN A 313 -5.79 -2.02 12.15
N VAL A 314 -6.07 -1.75 10.86
CA VAL A 314 -7.28 -2.21 10.17
C VAL A 314 -6.89 -3.10 9.00
N TYR A 315 -7.60 -4.21 8.84
CA TYR A 315 -7.28 -5.23 7.84
C TYR A 315 -8.49 -6.11 7.51
N THR A 316 -8.41 -6.85 6.41
CA THR A 316 -9.31 -7.99 6.15
C THR A 316 -8.56 -9.29 6.42
N TYR A 317 -9.30 -10.40 6.44
CA TYR A 317 -8.72 -11.73 6.55
C TYR A 317 -8.82 -12.48 5.23
N VAL A 318 -7.72 -13.13 4.86
CA VAL A 318 -7.65 -14.14 3.80
C VAL A 318 -6.90 -15.35 4.38
N ASP A 319 -7.50 -16.51 4.37
CA ASP A 319 -6.91 -17.76 4.93
C ASP A 319 -6.36 -17.59 6.37
N ALA A 320 -7.09 -16.86 7.22
CA ALA A 320 -6.73 -16.49 8.59
C ALA A 320 -5.54 -15.53 8.73
N GLU A 321 -5.04 -14.97 7.64
CA GLU A 321 -3.96 -14.00 7.62
C GLU A 321 -4.50 -12.58 7.42
N GLU A 322 -3.80 -11.59 7.98
CA GLU A 322 -4.20 -10.19 7.95
C GLU A 322 -3.71 -9.50 6.66
N ILE A 323 -4.63 -8.91 5.92
CA ILE A 323 -4.38 -8.30 4.60
C ILE A 323 -4.70 -6.80 4.63
N ALA A 324 -3.75 -5.98 4.22
CA ALA A 324 -3.90 -4.53 4.14
C ALA A 324 -4.47 -4.07 2.80
N ILE A 325 -4.14 -4.77 1.72
CA ILE A 325 -4.71 -4.61 0.39
C ILE A 325 -5.31 -5.95 0.00
N ASN A 326 -6.63 -5.99 -0.17
CA ASN A 326 -7.34 -7.20 -0.58
C ASN A 326 -7.98 -6.96 -1.94
N ALA A 327 -7.48 -7.66 -2.94
CA ALA A 327 -8.04 -7.67 -4.29
C ALA A 327 -9.01 -8.83 -4.42
N VAL A 328 -10.26 -8.52 -4.71
CA VAL A 328 -11.32 -9.52 -4.87
C VAL A 328 -12.13 -9.23 -6.10
N GLU A 329 -12.72 -10.25 -6.69
CA GLU A 329 -13.73 -10.04 -7.73
C GLU A 329 -15.10 -9.86 -7.07
N ILE A 330 -15.71 -8.67 -7.24
CA ILE A 330 -17.04 -8.38 -6.71
C ILE A 330 -18.03 -8.48 -7.86
N GLN A 331 -18.72 -9.62 -7.94
CA GLN A 331 -19.82 -9.84 -8.87
C GLN A 331 -21.12 -9.91 -8.07
N GLY A 332 -21.90 -8.83 -8.07
CA GLY A 332 -23.13 -8.71 -7.29
C GLY A 332 -22.84 -8.30 -5.84
N SER A 333 -22.81 -9.26 -4.90
CA SER A 333 -22.51 -9.00 -3.50
C SER A 333 -21.23 -9.71 -3.04
N LYS A 334 -20.51 -9.12 -2.09
CA LYS A 334 -19.30 -9.69 -1.47
C LYS A 334 -19.24 -9.32 0.00
N ILE A 335 -18.80 -10.23 0.84
CA ILE A 335 -18.59 -10.00 2.28
C ILE A 335 -17.12 -10.22 2.58
N LEU A 336 -16.50 -9.25 3.23
CA LEU A 336 -15.12 -9.35 3.69
C LEU A 336 -15.08 -9.17 5.21
N PRO A 337 -14.57 -10.16 5.97
CA PRO A 337 -14.36 -9.98 7.38
C PRO A 337 -13.31 -8.88 7.61
N MET A 338 -13.62 -7.94 8.53
CA MET A 338 -12.73 -6.83 8.86
C MET A 338 -12.28 -6.92 10.31
N GLY A 339 -10.97 -6.94 10.52
CA GLY A 339 -10.32 -6.86 11.82
C GLY A 339 -9.89 -5.44 12.18
N PHE A 340 -9.77 -5.21 13.47
CA PHE A 340 -9.29 -3.95 14.03
C PHE A 340 -8.56 -4.19 15.35
N ASP A 341 -7.34 -3.67 15.47
CA ASP A 341 -6.55 -3.71 16.69
C ASP A 341 -6.05 -2.32 17.09
N PHE A 342 -6.02 -2.10 18.41
CA PHE A 342 -5.42 -0.93 19.01
C PHE A 342 -4.99 -1.22 20.46
N GLY A 343 -3.84 -0.67 20.89
CA GLY A 343 -3.25 -0.98 22.19
C GLY A 343 -4.03 -0.56 23.42
N THR A 344 -5.04 0.33 23.30
CA THR A 344 -5.75 0.89 24.46
C THR A 344 -7.26 0.64 24.37
N PRO A 345 -7.80 -0.35 25.13
CA PRO A 345 -9.23 -0.56 25.26
C PRO A 345 -9.97 0.69 25.76
N GLY A 346 -11.22 0.88 25.34
CA GLY A 346 -12.05 2.02 25.69
C GLY A 346 -11.87 3.23 24.78
N SER A 347 -10.89 3.23 23.90
CA SER A 347 -10.70 4.28 22.88
C SER A 347 -11.84 4.25 21.86
N LYS A 348 -12.26 5.45 21.42
CA LYS A 348 -13.34 5.59 20.43
C LYS A 348 -12.77 5.87 19.05
N PHE A 349 -13.31 5.19 18.06
CA PHE A 349 -12.88 5.29 16.66
C PHE A 349 -14.06 5.60 15.75
N ARG A 350 -13.73 6.16 14.60
CA ARG A 350 -14.63 6.40 13.47
C ARG A 350 -14.17 5.56 12.30
N VAL A 351 -15.12 4.87 11.66
CA VAL A 351 -14.95 4.19 10.37
C VAL A 351 -15.65 5.01 9.31
N HIS A 352 -14.97 5.30 8.20
CA HIS A 352 -15.59 5.95 7.05
C HIS A 352 -14.93 5.52 5.75
N LEU A 353 -15.57 5.79 4.64
CA LEU A 353 -14.98 5.63 3.31
C LEU A 353 -14.18 6.87 2.97
N ASP A 354 -12.84 6.71 2.84
CA ASP A 354 -11.93 7.80 2.46
C ASP A 354 -11.94 8.02 0.94
N GLN A 355 -12.20 6.98 0.16
CA GLN A 355 -12.26 7.04 -1.29
C GLN A 355 -13.12 5.92 -1.87
N ILE A 356 -13.96 6.28 -2.88
CA ILE A 356 -14.68 5.36 -3.74
C ILE A 356 -14.33 5.73 -5.18
N THR A 357 -14.01 4.74 -6.02
CA THR A 357 -13.68 4.95 -7.44
C THR A 357 -14.84 5.59 -8.21
N GLN A 358 -14.51 6.54 -9.08
CA GLN A 358 -15.46 7.03 -10.06
C GLN A 358 -15.73 5.95 -11.14
N GLY A 359 -16.94 5.42 -11.19
CA GLY A 359 -17.40 4.55 -12.26
C GLY A 359 -18.13 3.27 -11.86
N GLN A 360 -17.95 2.81 -10.62
CA GLN A 360 -18.75 1.71 -10.08
C GLN A 360 -19.43 2.17 -8.79
N THR A 361 -20.75 2.11 -8.78
CA THR A 361 -21.54 2.48 -7.61
C THR A 361 -21.71 1.25 -6.74
N TYR A 362 -20.86 1.10 -5.73
CA TYR A 362 -21.06 0.13 -4.67
C TYR A 362 -21.82 0.78 -3.53
N GLN A 363 -22.76 0.06 -2.96
CA GLN A 363 -23.19 0.29 -1.60
C GLN A 363 -22.27 -0.52 -0.69
N VAL A 364 -21.78 0.11 0.37
CA VAL A 364 -20.87 -0.50 1.33
C VAL A 364 -21.46 -0.38 2.72
N TYR A 365 -21.73 -1.53 3.32
CA TYR A 365 -22.24 -1.58 4.69
C TYR A 365 -21.18 -2.13 5.61
N LEU A 366 -21.11 -1.57 6.82
CA LEU A 366 -20.35 -2.10 7.93
C LEU A 366 -21.30 -2.87 8.86
N GLU A 367 -21.11 -4.15 8.98
CA GLU A 367 -21.73 -4.98 10.02
C GLU A 367 -20.88 -4.89 11.28
N ASP A 368 -21.46 -4.51 12.42
CA ASP A 368 -20.88 -4.69 13.75
C ASP A 368 -21.55 -5.89 14.43
N LYS A 369 -20.89 -7.02 14.42
CA LYS A 369 -21.41 -8.30 14.99
C LYS A 369 -21.63 -8.23 16.50
N LEU A 370 -20.93 -7.31 17.20
CA LEU A 370 -21.13 -7.12 18.64
C LEU A 370 -22.46 -6.45 18.96
N SER A 371 -22.77 -5.36 18.25
CA SER A 371 -24.05 -4.65 18.40
C SER A 371 -25.17 -5.22 17.54
N GLN A 372 -24.87 -6.19 16.69
CA GLN A 372 -25.80 -6.77 15.71
C GLN A 372 -26.46 -5.70 14.83
N SER A 373 -25.66 -4.74 14.36
CA SER A 373 -26.13 -3.61 13.58
C SER A 373 -25.38 -3.49 12.25
N PHE A 374 -26.10 -2.96 11.26
CA PHE A 374 -25.57 -2.62 9.94
C PHE A 374 -25.61 -1.11 9.74
N HIS A 375 -24.58 -0.60 9.13
CA HIS A 375 -24.43 0.84 8.88
C HIS A 375 -24.00 1.07 7.45
N ASP A 376 -24.73 1.90 6.73
CA ASP A 376 -24.37 2.30 5.37
C ASP A 376 -23.19 3.29 5.40
N LEU A 377 -21.98 2.77 5.13
CA LEU A 377 -20.77 3.60 5.05
C LEU A 377 -20.74 4.52 3.82
N THR A 378 -21.61 4.29 2.83
CA THR A 378 -21.70 5.15 1.63
C THR A 378 -22.31 6.51 1.98
N THR A 379 -23.17 6.54 3.02
CA THR A 379 -23.94 7.72 3.39
C THR A 379 -23.53 8.33 4.73
N GLN A 380 -22.92 7.55 5.62
CA GLN A 380 -22.57 8.02 6.98
C GLN A 380 -21.35 7.34 7.58
N ASP A 381 -20.66 8.08 8.44
CA ASP A 381 -19.58 7.54 9.26
C ASP A 381 -20.14 6.71 10.43
N VAL A 382 -19.39 5.68 10.83
CA VAL A 382 -19.74 4.82 11.97
C VAL A 382 -18.74 5.02 13.10
N THR A 383 -19.24 5.18 14.33
CA THR A 383 -18.39 5.29 15.49
C THR A 383 -18.55 4.09 16.42
N PHE A 384 -17.42 3.60 16.95
CA PHE A 384 -17.43 2.48 17.88
C PHE A 384 -16.43 2.67 19.01
N THR A 385 -16.60 1.93 20.10
CA THR A 385 -15.64 1.84 21.20
C THR A 385 -14.87 0.53 21.08
N HIS A 386 -13.53 0.62 21.11
CA HIS A 386 -12.66 -0.55 21.08
C HIS A 386 -12.74 -1.29 22.44
N GLY A 387 -13.13 -2.55 22.42
CA GLY A 387 -13.39 -3.36 23.62
C GLY A 387 -12.31 -4.37 23.97
N GLY A 388 -11.21 -4.45 23.20
CA GLY A 388 -10.18 -5.46 23.42
C GLY A 388 -10.58 -6.84 22.86
N TRP A 389 -11.05 -6.91 21.62
CA TRP A 389 -11.43 -8.13 20.94
C TRP A 389 -10.22 -9.03 20.64
N SER A 390 -10.43 -10.34 20.76
CA SER A 390 -9.44 -11.32 20.33
C SER A 390 -9.48 -11.50 18.82
N GLN A 391 -8.35 -11.83 18.20
CA GLN A 391 -8.22 -12.10 16.75
C GLN A 391 -9.04 -13.29 16.24
N GLU A 392 -9.61 -14.12 17.13
CA GLU A 392 -10.32 -15.36 16.77
C GLU A 392 -11.69 -15.15 16.13
N ALA A 393 -12.28 -13.97 16.25
CA ALA A 393 -13.52 -13.63 15.58
C ALA A 393 -13.55 -12.15 15.22
N PRO A 394 -13.42 -11.77 13.93
CA PRO A 394 -13.49 -10.38 13.54
C PRO A 394 -14.85 -9.79 13.93
N ARG A 395 -14.81 -8.67 14.65
CA ARG A 395 -16.03 -7.95 15.09
C ARG A 395 -16.81 -7.43 13.90
N PHE A 396 -16.11 -6.96 12.87
CA PHE A 396 -16.72 -6.29 11.75
C PHE A 396 -16.73 -7.14 10.49
N ALA A 397 -17.66 -6.83 9.59
CA ALA A 397 -17.61 -7.29 8.21
C ALA A 397 -18.02 -6.14 7.27
N LEU A 398 -17.36 -6.05 6.12
CA LEU A 398 -17.71 -5.14 5.03
C LEU A 398 -18.57 -5.89 4.03
N HIS A 399 -19.74 -5.38 3.77
CA HIS A 399 -20.67 -5.92 2.77
C HIS A 399 -20.68 -5.00 1.56
N PHE A 400 -20.39 -5.55 0.40
CA PHE A 400 -20.42 -4.85 -0.88
C PHE A 400 -21.62 -5.31 -1.68
N SER A 401 -22.38 -4.37 -2.23
CA SER A 401 -23.45 -4.60 -3.17
C SER A 401 -23.26 -3.71 -4.39
N LEU A 402 -23.31 -4.29 -5.59
CA LEU A 402 -23.34 -3.49 -6.83
C LEU A 402 -24.72 -2.85 -6.97
N ASN A 403 -24.77 -1.55 -7.11
CA ASN A 403 -25.97 -0.90 -7.59
C ASN A 403 -26.15 -1.25 -9.08
N THR A 404 -26.96 -2.25 -9.36
CA THR A 404 -27.40 -2.52 -10.73
C THR A 404 -28.36 -1.40 -11.14
N VAL A 405 -27.91 -0.52 -12.03
CA VAL A 405 -28.76 0.50 -12.65
C VAL A 405 -29.82 -0.23 -13.47
N GLY A 406 -31.05 -0.34 -12.95
CA GLY A 406 -32.13 -0.94 -13.74
C GLY A 406 -33.35 -1.51 -13.02
N GLU A 407 -33.42 -1.51 -11.70
CA GLU A 407 -34.66 -1.79 -10.98
C GLU A 407 -35.05 -0.56 -10.16
N ASP A 408 -36.33 -0.19 -10.21
CA ASP A 408 -36.87 0.95 -9.49
C ASP A 408 -36.61 0.80 -7.98
N GLU A 409 -35.63 1.56 -7.46
CA GLU A 409 -35.46 1.70 -6.02
C GLU A 409 -36.73 2.30 -5.45
N ILE A 410 -37.34 1.62 -4.51
CA ILE A 410 -38.40 2.22 -3.70
C ILE A 410 -37.71 3.21 -2.75
N PRO A 411 -37.85 4.53 -2.92
CA PRO A 411 -37.13 5.51 -2.11
C PRO A 411 -37.44 5.29 -0.62
N GLY A 412 -36.42 5.09 0.19
CA GLY A 412 -36.50 5.02 1.65
C GLY A 412 -36.57 3.59 2.25
N GLN A 413 -36.35 2.54 1.48
CA GLN A 413 -36.29 1.17 2.02
C GLN A 413 -34.94 0.55 1.69
N HIS A 414 -34.05 0.49 2.66
CA HIS A 414 -32.77 -0.19 2.56
C HIS A 414 -32.85 -1.57 3.24
N PHE A 415 -32.58 -2.62 2.47
CA PHE A 415 -32.46 -3.96 3.03
C PHE A 415 -31.23 -4.66 2.45
N ILE A 416 -30.64 -5.55 3.25
CA ILE A 416 -29.49 -6.35 2.89
C ILE A 416 -29.86 -7.81 3.06
N VAL A 417 -29.56 -8.61 2.03
CA VAL A 417 -29.73 -10.05 2.08
C VAL A 417 -28.41 -10.72 1.70
N TYR A 418 -27.93 -11.61 2.54
CA TYR A 418 -26.73 -12.38 2.27
C TYR A 418 -26.79 -13.77 2.89
N GLN A 419 -25.93 -14.66 2.41
CA GLN A 419 -25.74 -15.98 3.00
C GLN A 419 -24.51 -15.97 3.91
N ASP A 420 -24.69 -16.45 5.15
CA ASP A 420 -23.58 -16.78 6.05
C ASP A 420 -23.66 -18.28 6.40
N HIS A 421 -22.71 -19.07 5.87
CA HIS A 421 -22.70 -20.53 5.98
C HIS A 421 -24.02 -21.15 5.49
N HIS A 422 -24.83 -21.67 6.41
CA HIS A 422 -26.12 -22.29 6.12
C HIS A 422 -27.32 -21.37 6.39
N LEU A 423 -27.08 -20.07 6.61
CA LEU A 423 -28.12 -19.11 6.95
C LEU A 423 -28.27 -18.07 5.85
N ILE A 424 -29.49 -17.69 5.54
CA ILE A 424 -29.86 -16.49 4.81
C ILE A 424 -30.15 -15.43 5.86
N ILE A 425 -29.40 -14.34 5.84
CA ILE A 425 -29.58 -13.23 6.76
C ILE A 425 -30.24 -12.08 5.99
N MET A 426 -31.33 -11.60 6.52
CA MET A 426 -32.08 -10.46 6.00
C MET A 426 -32.01 -9.34 7.02
N ASN A 427 -31.51 -8.19 6.65
CA ASN A 427 -31.47 -7.01 7.49
C ASN A 427 -32.21 -5.85 6.83
N CYS A 428 -33.17 -5.30 7.55
CA CYS A 428 -34.04 -4.25 7.06
C CYS A 428 -34.44 -3.30 8.20
N PRO A 429 -33.49 -2.45 8.69
CA PRO A 429 -33.70 -1.63 9.87
C PRO A 429 -34.84 -0.62 9.75
N ASP A 430 -35.13 -0.14 8.53
CA ASP A 430 -36.14 0.91 8.28
C ASP A 430 -37.27 0.45 7.36
N CYS A 431 -37.41 -0.85 7.08
CA CYS A 431 -38.37 -1.30 6.11
C CYS A 431 -39.70 -1.77 6.72
N ALA A 432 -40.76 -1.55 5.94
CA ALA A 432 -42.11 -1.96 6.29
C ALA A 432 -42.47 -3.37 5.79
N PHE A 433 -41.46 -4.23 5.52
CA PHE A 433 -41.73 -5.60 5.13
C PHE A 433 -42.14 -6.45 6.34
N THR A 434 -43.17 -7.21 6.16
CA THR A 434 -43.76 -8.05 7.24
C THR A 434 -43.60 -9.55 6.98
N GLU A 435 -43.39 -9.92 5.73
CA GLU A 435 -43.26 -11.32 5.32
C GLU A 435 -42.08 -11.48 4.36
N TYR A 436 -41.52 -12.69 4.34
CA TYR A 436 -40.55 -13.11 3.33
C TYR A 436 -40.95 -14.43 2.71
N ARG A 437 -40.59 -14.68 1.45
CA ARG A 437 -40.79 -15.94 0.74
C ARG A 437 -39.58 -16.24 -0.15
N LEU A 438 -39.15 -17.47 -0.13
CA LEU A 438 -38.04 -17.95 -0.96
C LEU A 438 -38.58 -18.87 -2.06
N TYR A 439 -38.22 -18.58 -3.29
CA TYR A 439 -38.65 -19.34 -4.46
C TYR A 439 -37.44 -19.97 -5.18
N ALA A 440 -37.60 -21.17 -5.68
CA ALA A 440 -36.70 -21.73 -6.69
C ALA A 440 -36.95 -21.04 -8.04
N MET A 441 -35.98 -21.13 -8.95
CA MET A 441 -36.05 -20.51 -10.30
C MET A 441 -37.22 -20.99 -11.15
N ASN A 442 -37.82 -22.12 -10.84
CA ASN A 442 -39.03 -22.64 -11.48
C ASN A 442 -40.34 -22.05 -10.90
N GLY A 443 -40.23 -21.09 -9.95
CA GLY A 443 -41.38 -20.44 -9.30
C GLY A 443 -41.96 -21.21 -8.13
N GLN A 444 -41.40 -22.35 -7.74
CA GLN A 444 -41.86 -23.11 -6.58
C GLN A 444 -41.40 -22.41 -5.30
N GLU A 445 -42.34 -22.11 -4.38
CA GLU A 445 -42.02 -21.63 -3.05
C GLU A 445 -41.33 -22.74 -2.25
N ILE A 446 -40.18 -22.43 -1.68
CA ILE A 446 -39.39 -23.36 -0.86
C ILE A 446 -39.78 -23.22 0.60
N PHE A 447 -39.82 -21.98 1.09
CA PHE A 447 -40.32 -21.64 2.42
C PHE A 447 -40.63 -20.14 2.51
N GLY A 448 -41.31 -19.73 3.55
CA GLY A 448 -41.59 -18.32 3.86
C GLY A 448 -41.94 -18.16 5.34
N GLY A 449 -42.00 -16.92 5.80
CA GLY A 449 -42.32 -16.60 7.18
C GLY A 449 -42.56 -15.12 7.42
N GLN A 450 -42.73 -14.78 8.71
CA GLN A 450 -42.90 -13.37 9.13
C GLN A 450 -41.57 -12.75 9.47
N ILE A 451 -41.39 -11.48 9.12
CA ILE A 451 -40.27 -10.66 9.56
C ILE A 451 -40.63 -10.05 10.89
N THR A 452 -40.00 -10.55 11.96
CA THR A 452 -40.32 -10.17 13.35
C THR A 452 -39.28 -9.27 14.01
N SER A 453 -38.17 -9.01 13.33
CA SER A 453 -37.05 -8.19 13.81
C SER A 453 -36.36 -7.49 12.63
N GLU A 454 -35.66 -6.41 12.90
CA GLU A 454 -34.87 -5.68 11.90
C GLU A 454 -33.81 -6.57 11.23
N MET A 455 -33.30 -7.55 11.94
CA MET A 455 -32.41 -8.58 11.41
C MET A 455 -33.03 -9.96 11.63
N LEU A 456 -33.23 -10.69 10.55
CA LEU A 456 -33.79 -12.04 10.57
C LEU A 456 -32.81 -13.02 9.93
N SER A 457 -32.57 -14.15 10.60
CA SER A 457 -31.73 -15.24 10.10
C SER A 457 -32.58 -16.48 9.90
N VAL A 458 -32.51 -17.07 8.70
CA VAL A 458 -33.26 -18.28 8.34
C VAL A 458 -32.32 -19.31 7.70
N GLU A 459 -32.62 -20.61 7.90
CA GLU A 459 -31.83 -21.68 7.30
C GLU A 459 -31.92 -21.63 5.77
N ALA A 460 -30.77 -21.69 5.11
CA ALA A 460 -30.69 -21.76 3.65
C ALA A 460 -31.16 -23.15 3.16
N PRO A 461 -31.75 -23.25 1.96
CA PRO A 461 -32.06 -24.53 1.34
C PRO A 461 -30.82 -25.43 1.27
N GLN A 462 -30.95 -26.71 1.55
CA GLN A 462 -29.82 -27.67 1.50
C GLN A 462 -29.21 -27.90 0.12
N LYS A 463 -29.79 -27.35 -0.92
CA LYS A 463 -29.29 -27.44 -2.30
C LYS A 463 -28.76 -26.09 -2.75
N GLY A 464 -27.48 -26.05 -3.13
CA GLY A 464 -26.89 -24.89 -3.76
C GLY A 464 -27.57 -24.54 -5.08
N GLY A 465 -27.65 -23.25 -5.38
CA GLY A 465 -28.29 -22.78 -6.60
C GLY A 465 -28.76 -21.32 -6.52
N LEU A 466 -29.40 -20.89 -7.58
CA LEU A 466 -30.01 -19.56 -7.66
C LEU A 466 -31.47 -19.64 -7.15
N TYR A 467 -31.81 -18.71 -6.27
CA TYR A 467 -33.15 -18.56 -5.68
C TYR A 467 -33.63 -17.11 -5.81
N ILE A 468 -34.93 -16.89 -5.65
CA ILE A 468 -35.54 -15.57 -5.58
C ILE A 468 -36.12 -15.40 -4.18
N LEU A 469 -35.64 -14.41 -3.45
CA LEU A 469 -36.25 -13.98 -2.18
C LEU A 469 -37.21 -12.85 -2.47
N GLU A 470 -38.45 -13.00 -2.00
CA GLU A 470 -39.47 -11.95 -2.03
C GLU A 470 -39.71 -11.46 -0.61
N LEU A 471 -39.55 -10.14 -0.41
CA LEU A 471 -39.95 -9.45 0.82
C LEU A 471 -41.29 -8.74 0.55
N VAL A 472 -42.28 -8.98 1.42
CA VAL A 472 -43.64 -8.47 1.22
C VAL A 472 -44.01 -7.54 2.38
N GLY A 473 -44.42 -6.33 2.04
CA GLY A 473 -44.97 -5.35 2.97
C GLY A 473 -46.44 -5.00 2.66
N PRO A 474 -47.04 -4.13 3.48
CA PRO A 474 -48.46 -3.75 3.31
C PRO A 474 -48.77 -3.07 1.98
N HIS A 475 -47.79 -2.41 1.38
CA HIS A 475 -47.98 -1.58 0.17
C HIS A 475 -46.98 -1.86 -0.94
N SER A 476 -46.00 -2.74 -0.70
CA SER A 476 -44.92 -3.03 -1.65
C SER A 476 -44.38 -4.44 -1.50
N SER A 477 -43.81 -4.99 -2.54
CA SER A 477 -42.96 -6.20 -2.46
C SER A 477 -41.71 -5.98 -3.28
N VAL A 478 -40.61 -6.56 -2.80
CA VAL A 478 -39.31 -6.53 -3.47
C VAL A 478 -38.81 -7.94 -3.67
N ARG A 479 -38.17 -8.21 -4.80
CA ARG A 479 -37.61 -9.52 -5.14
C ARG A 479 -36.11 -9.40 -5.38
N GLU A 480 -35.35 -10.24 -4.68
CA GLU A 480 -33.91 -10.33 -4.77
C GLU A 480 -33.44 -11.70 -5.25
N LYS A 481 -32.41 -11.74 -6.08
CA LYS A 481 -31.73 -12.97 -6.47
C LYS A 481 -30.67 -13.30 -5.43
N ILE A 482 -30.74 -14.48 -4.84
CA ILE A 482 -29.72 -14.99 -3.93
C ILE A 482 -29.08 -16.25 -4.48
N VAL A 483 -27.77 -16.36 -4.35
CA VAL A 483 -27.00 -17.54 -4.74
C VAL A 483 -26.63 -18.31 -3.47
N ILE A 484 -27.17 -19.50 -3.30
CA ILE A 484 -26.83 -20.39 -2.19
C ILE A 484 -25.63 -21.24 -2.59
N ARG A 485 -24.56 -21.18 -1.81
CA ARG A 485 -23.32 -21.95 -2.00
C ARG A 485 -23.06 -22.81 -0.76
N TYR A 486 -22.46 -23.98 -0.96
CA TYR A 486 -22.02 -24.90 0.10
C TYR A 486 -20.56 -25.22 -0.05
#